data_22afe602cd403b8d39b56757af4fcda1
#
_entry.id   22afe602cd403b8d39b56757af4fcda1
#
_cell.length_a   1.000
_cell.length_b   1.000
_cell.length_c   1.000
_cell.angle_alpha   90.00
_cell.angle_beta   90.00
_cell.angle_gamma   90.00
#
_symmetry.space_group_name_H-M   'P 1'
#
loop_
_entity.id
_entity.type
_entity.pdbx_description
1 polymer ?
#
loop_
_entity_poly.entity_id
_entity_poly.type
_entity_poly.pdbx_seq_one_letter_code
_entity_poly.pdbx_strand_id
1 'polypeptide(L)'
;MRLPRLPALIVVLVALLAVPASAQRPPKPQPLSPADIDAIVKLVALEDTRRFDEATLAALIKSPHPEVRRRAVQAVGRIAKPEGRPLLVSARADADPAVVATVAFATGQLKDAEAVAWLSQSMASPGAPASVAKEAACALGKIRTPEARAALASYLTVAPATPAAAPVVGEALLAIGRFTTREDLAPIVRWTAAADVDVRWRAAWALFRPRDPAAAPHLLKLSDDPSPEVRFWAIRGLAPAVVTASTVEPAAASARLRKGLTDSDRRVRTEALRALVQYDDDASFGAVLAALESPDTWLSVSAAEGMGRFKGRADLVVPRLAAAAAAGKPTSLRVTALTPLAALAPEAAVEAAAALVRDPSIVARNAALQALQRLGEAGRAKLAQLAADPATKDIVAPAGAGRPSKAERPALTDADYRRIVERWIVPDYNGAPKPRAVLMTARGEIEIELYAGDAPLGLEYLVSVVESGEIVGTEFGRVVPNFVAQQRPIRNEGTLRDEVSRRGLTRGNLSWASSGLDTGRPGYTLGSTPQPHNEGDFTALGGVVRGMDVVDRLELGDRITAARIVR
;
A
#
# COMPACT_ATOMS: atom_id res chain seq x y z
N MET A 1 68.81 -12.24 57.06
CA MET A 1 67.58 -11.37 56.93
C MET A 1 66.58 -12.11 56.02
N ARG A 2 65.53 -12.69 56.57
CA ARG A 2 64.52 -13.46 55.85
C ARG A 2 63.31 -12.53 55.68
N LEU A 3 62.90 -12.28 54.44
CA LEU A 3 61.63 -11.54 54.08
C LEU A 3 60.41 -12.46 54.25
N PRO A 4 59.27 -11.95 54.75
CA PRO A 4 58.07 -12.75 54.94
C PRO A 4 57.29 -12.93 53.62
N ARG A 5 56.75 -14.12 53.43
CA ARG A 5 55.86 -14.54 52.36
C ARG A 5 54.44 -13.96 52.62
N LEU A 6 53.91 -13.18 51.68
CA LEU A 6 52.51 -12.75 51.62
C LEU A 6 51.64 -13.94 51.11
N PRO A 7 50.43 -14.15 51.64
CA PRO A 7 49.51 -15.17 51.14
C PRO A 7 48.81 -14.76 49.84
N ALA A 8 48.73 -15.70 48.89
CA ALA A 8 48.00 -15.51 47.64
C ALA A 8 46.48 -15.41 47.90
N LEU A 9 45.88 -14.31 47.51
CA LEU A 9 44.43 -14.11 47.50
C LEU A 9 43.84 -14.85 46.29
N ILE A 10 43.14 -15.97 46.51
CA ILE A 10 42.38 -16.68 45.47
C ILE A 10 41.08 -15.88 45.22
N VAL A 11 41.01 -15.14 44.09
CA VAL A 11 39.78 -14.54 43.59
C VAL A 11 39.00 -15.62 42.87
N VAL A 12 37.93 -16.14 43.50
CA VAL A 12 36.97 -17.05 42.86
C VAL A 12 36.08 -16.20 41.97
N LEU A 13 36.33 -16.22 40.66
CA LEU A 13 35.48 -15.63 39.65
C LEU A 13 34.24 -16.53 39.48
N VAL A 14 33.12 -16.16 40.12
CA VAL A 14 31.83 -16.80 39.86
C VAL A 14 31.32 -16.31 38.49
N ALA A 15 31.56 -17.09 37.45
CA ALA A 15 30.95 -16.89 36.14
C ALA A 15 29.45 -17.21 36.29
N LEU A 16 28.63 -16.16 36.36
CA LEU A 16 27.19 -16.26 36.15
C LEU A 16 26.96 -16.67 34.68
N LEU A 17 26.78 -17.97 34.45
CA LEU A 17 26.25 -18.51 33.21
C LEU A 17 24.84 -17.93 33.05
N ALA A 18 24.71 -16.90 32.24
CA ALA A 18 23.42 -16.45 31.72
C ALA A 18 22.87 -17.60 30.87
N VAL A 19 21.96 -18.38 31.44
CA VAL A 19 21.14 -19.33 30.69
C VAL A 19 20.39 -18.51 29.64
N PRO A 20 20.53 -18.80 28.33
CA PRO A 20 19.73 -18.10 27.34
C PRO A 20 18.26 -18.34 27.67
N ALA A 21 17.51 -17.28 27.86
CA ALA A 21 16.06 -17.36 28.01
C ALA A 21 15.54 -18.14 26.80
N SER A 22 15.21 -19.40 27.02
CA SER A 22 14.52 -20.23 26.03
C SER A 22 13.29 -19.42 25.63
N ALA A 23 13.14 -19.10 24.36
CA ALA A 23 11.96 -18.46 23.83
C ALA A 23 10.76 -19.36 24.15
N GLN A 24 10.12 -19.10 25.29
CA GLN A 24 8.91 -19.79 25.67
C GLN A 24 7.90 -19.53 24.57
N ARG A 25 7.40 -20.60 23.93
CA ARG A 25 6.28 -20.49 23.01
C ARG A 25 5.17 -19.72 23.72
N PRO A 26 4.58 -18.71 23.07
CA PRO A 26 3.48 -17.99 23.66
C PRO A 26 2.42 -19.01 24.15
N PRO A 27 1.79 -18.80 25.30
CA PRO A 27 0.77 -19.69 25.80
C PRO A 27 -0.31 -19.88 24.72
N LYS A 28 -0.83 -21.11 24.61
CA LYS A 28 -1.94 -21.37 23.67
C LYS A 28 -3.10 -20.42 24.00
N PRO A 29 -3.73 -19.81 22.99
CA PRO A 29 -4.88 -18.96 23.23
C PRO A 29 -6.00 -19.74 23.94
N GLN A 30 -6.75 -19.05 24.80
CA GLN A 30 -7.92 -19.62 25.45
C GLN A 30 -8.92 -20.08 24.34
N PRO A 31 -9.46 -21.31 24.36
CA PRO A 31 -10.40 -21.76 23.35
C PRO A 31 -11.69 -20.95 23.36
N LEU A 32 -12.21 -20.63 22.17
CA LEU A 32 -13.52 -20.00 22.01
C LEU A 32 -14.66 -20.98 22.34
N SER A 33 -15.54 -20.60 23.26
CA SER A 33 -16.79 -21.32 23.51
C SER A 33 -17.83 -21.05 22.40
N PRO A 34 -18.88 -21.85 22.29
CA PRO A 34 -19.99 -21.55 21.37
C PRO A 34 -20.59 -20.14 21.58
N ALA A 35 -20.70 -19.68 22.82
CA ALA A 35 -21.17 -18.33 23.14
C ALA A 35 -20.20 -17.23 22.65
N ASP A 36 -18.89 -17.48 22.71
CA ASP A 36 -17.90 -16.54 22.17
C ASP A 36 -17.98 -16.47 20.65
N ILE A 37 -18.21 -17.61 19.98
CA ILE A 37 -18.43 -17.66 18.54
C ILE A 37 -19.70 -16.89 18.15
N ASP A 38 -20.81 -17.07 18.90
CA ASP A 38 -22.06 -16.32 18.69
C ASP A 38 -21.85 -14.81 18.85
N ALA A 39 -21.04 -14.40 19.83
CA ALA A 39 -20.67 -13.01 20.05
C ALA A 39 -19.88 -12.45 18.85
N ILE A 40 -18.90 -13.21 18.34
CA ILE A 40 -18.10 -12.81 17.18
C ILE A 40 -18.97 -12.71 15.91
N VAL A 41 -19.92 -13.63 15.71
CA VAL A 41 -20.89 -13.56 14.59
C VAL A 41 -21.67 -12.25 14.62
N LYS A 42 -22.19 -11.85 15.79
CA LYS A 42 -22.89 -10.57 15.96
C LYS A 42 -21.98 -9.38 15.64
N LEU A 43 -20.72 -9.39 16.08
CA LEU A 43 -19.77 -8.31 15.81
C LEU A 43 -19.47 -8.18 14.31
N VAL A 44 -19.26 -9.29 13.59
CA VAL A 44 -19.03 -9.28 12.14
C VAL A 44 -20.25 -8.73 11.38
N ALA A 45 -21.46 -9.08 11.81
CA ALA A 45 -22.70 -8.54 11.24
C ALA A 45 -22.85 -7.02 11.47
N LEU A 46 -22.48 -6.54 12.67
CA LEU A 46 -22.48 -5.09 12.97
C LEU A 46 -21.43 -4.34 12.12
N GLU A 47 -20.25 -4.92 11.94
CA GLU A 47 -19.18 -4.35 11.09
C GLU A 47 -19.63 -4.26 9.62
N ASP A 48 -20.18 -5.33 9.03
CA ASP A 48 -20.62 -5.35 7.62
C ASP A 48 -21.75 -4.35 7.36
N THR A 49 -22.69 -4.25 8.30
CA THR A 49 -23.85 -3.34 8.18
C THR A 49 -23.55 -1.90 8.63
N ARG A 50 -22.36 -1.63 9.18
CA ARG A 50 -22.00 -0.34 9.83
C ARG A 50 -23.03 0.09 10.88
N ARG A 51 -23.72 -0.88 11.51
CA ARG A 51 -24.72 -0.59 12.55
C ARG A 51 -24.04 -0.44 13.91
N PHE A 52 -24.19 0.72 14.51
CA PHE A 52 -23.76 0.95 15.87
C PHE A 52 -24.88 0.52 16.85
N ASP A 53 -24.63 -0.58 17.55
CA ASP A 53 -25.51 -1.11 18.59
C ASP A 53 -24.77 -0.99 19.93
N GLU A 54 -25.01 0.14 20.64
CA GLU A 54 -24.29 0.49 21.86
C GLU A 54 -24.42 -0.59 22.94
N ALA A 55 -25.64 -1.11 23.14
CA ALA A 55 -25.90 -2.11 24.19
C ALA A 55 -25.10 -3.40 23.94
N THR A 56 -25.13 -3.91 22.70
CA THR A 56 -24.37 -5.09 22.30
C THR A 56 -22.87 -4.85 22.41
N LEU A 57 -22.36 -3.74 21.88
CA LEU A 57 -20.93 -3.43 21.92
C LEU A 57 -20.42 -3.25 23.35
N ALA A 58 -21.16 -2.52 24.21
CA ALA A 58 -20.82 -2.31 25.63
C ALA A 58 -20.77 -3.62 26.42
N ALA A 59 -21.69 -4.55 26.15
CA ALA A 59 -21.68 -5.86 26.77
C ALA A 59 -20.46 -6.69 26.35
N LEU A 60 -20.16 -6.72 25.03
CA LEU A 60 -19.08 -7.54 24.46
C LEU A 60 -17.68 -7.00 24.76
N ILE A 61 -17.50 -5.68 24.95
CA ILE A 61 -16.25 -5.09 25.45
C ILE A 61 -15.92 -5.58 26.87
N LYS A 62 -16.92 -6.02 27.64
CA LYS A 62 -16.76 -6.57 29.00
C LYS A 62 -16.76 -8.11 29.03
N SER A 63 -16.73 -8.77 27.87
CA SER A 63 -16.69 -10.23 27.80
C SER A 63 -15.53 -10.79 28.64
N PRO A 64 -15.70 -11.94 29.32
CA PRO A 64 -14.59 -12.61 30.00
C PRO A 64 -13.49 -13.05 29.01
N HIS A 65 -13.84 -13.33 27.75
CA HIS A 65 -12.90 -13.80 26.73
C HIS A 65 -12.17 -12.62 26.05
N PRO A 66 -10.82 -12.54 26.10
CA PRO A 66 -10.06 -11.41 25.57
C PRO A 66 -10.23 -11.20 24.04
N GLU A 67 -10.36 -12.28 23.28
CA GLU A 67 -10.58 -12.16 21.83
C GLU A 67 -11.94 -11.53 21.49
N VAL A 68 -12.98 -11.83 22.27
CA VAL A 68 -14.29 -11.18 22.10
C VAL A 68 -14.20 -9.69 22.41
N ARG A 69 -13.51 -9.31 23.53
CA ARG A 69 -13.28 -7.90 23.86
C ARG A 69 -12.51 -7.18 22.76
N ARG A 70 -11.42 -7.81 22.27
CA ARG A 70 -10.59 -7.27 21.20
C ARG A 70 -11.41 -7.01 19.94
N ARG A 71 -12.26 -7.98 19.53
CA ARG A 71 -13.12 -7.84 18.34
C ARG A 71 -14.23 -6.81 18.55
N ALA A 72 -14.79 -6.71 19.75
CA ALA A 72 -15.78 -5.68 20.06
C ALA A 72 -15.17 -4.27 19.92
N VAL A 73 -13.97 -4.05 20.45
CA VAL A 73 -13.21 -2.81 20.25
C VAL A 73 -12.91 -2.55 18.77
N GLN A 74 -12.49 -3.59 18.03
CA GLN A 74 -12.24 -3.50 16.59
C GLN A 74 -13.50 -3.10 15.83
N ALA A 75 -14.65 -3.68 16.17
CA ALA A 75 -15.94 -3.34 15.56
C ALA A 75 -16.31 -1.86 15.80
N VAL A 76 -16.10 -1.32 17.00
CA VAL A 76 -16.26 0.11 17.26
C VAL A 76 -15.41 0.95 16.32
N GLY A 77 -14.12 0.58 16.13
CA GLY A 77 -13.21 1.28 15.24
C GLY A 77 -13.60 1.18 13.76
N ARG A 78 -14.10 0.02 13.29
CA ARG A 78 -14.53 -0.20 11.90
C ARG A 78 -15.87 0.46 11.57
N ILE A 79 -16.80 0.48 12.52
CA ILE A 79 -18.06 1.21 12.41
C ILE A 79 -17.78 2.72 12.39
N ALA A 80 -16.77 3.18 13.12
CA ALA A 80 -16.20 4.53 13.12
C ALA A 80 -17.23 5.65 13.42
N LYS A 81 -18.19 5.38 14.30
CA LYS A 81 -19.14 6.40 14.76
C LYS A 81 -18.65 7.09 16.05
N PRO A 82 -18.79 8.42 16.18
CA PRO A 82 -18.33 9.18 17.37
C PRO A 82 -18.91 8.66 18.69
N GLU A 83 -20.12 8.11 18.68
CA GLU A 83 -20.80 7.51 19.84
C GLU A 83 -20.03 6.32 20.44
N GLY A 84 -19.10 5.73 19.68
CA GLY A 84 -18.21 4.67 20.16
C GLY A 84 -17.11 5.15 21.11
N ARG A 85 -16.84 6.47 21.21
CA ARG A 85 -15.77 7.01 22.06
C ARG A 85 -15.85 6.57 23.53
N PRO A 86 -16.99 6.66 24.26
CA PRO A 86 -17.07 6.23 25.65
C PRO A 86 -16.71 4.75 25.83
N LEU A 87 -17.08 3.89 24.87
CA LEU A 87 -16.74 2.47 24.89
C LEU A 87 -15.23 2.25 24.78
N LEU A 88 -14.54 2.98 23.89
CA LEU A 88 -13.09 2.90 23.76
C LEU A 88 -12.38 3.40 25.02
N VAL A 89 -12.87 4.50 25.64
CA VAL A 89 -12.33 5.02 26.89
C VAL A 89 -12.40 3.97 28.00
N SER A 90 -13.52 3.26 28.11
CA SER A 90 -13.71 2.21 29.14
C SER A 90 -12.75 1.02 28.99
N ALA A 91 -12.25 0.76 27.77
CA ALA A 91 -11.35 -0.36 27.45
C ALA A 91 -9.86 0.01 27.49
N ARG A 92 -9.48 1.27 27.76
CA ARG A 92 -8.07 1.72 27.79
C ARG A 92 -7.19 1.01 28.82
N ALA A 93 -7.79 0.52 29.91
CA ALA A 93 -7.11 -0.17 30.99
C ALA A 93 -7.32 -1.70 30.96
N ASP A 94 -7.67 -2.26 29.81
CA ASP A 94 -7.83 -3.72 29.68
C ASP A 94 -6.52 -4.45 30.05
N ALA A 95 -6.66 -5.59 30.74
CA ALA A 95 -5.52 -6.40 31.16
C ALA A 95 -4.77 -7.05 29.99
N ASP A 96 -5.44 -7.23 28.84
CA ASP A 96 -4.83 -7.82 27.65
C ASP A 96 -4.22 -6.73 26.74
N PRO A 97 -2.90 -6.72 26.53
CA PRO A 97 -2.24 -5.73 25.68
C PRO A 97 -2.74 -5.73 24.22
N ALA A 98 -3.27 -6.85 23.72
CA ALA A 98 -3.84 -6.91 22.37
C ALA A 98 -5.16 -6.16 22.28
N VAL A 99 -5.95 -6.14 23.36
CA VAL A 99 -7.16 -5.31 23.47
C VAL A 99 -6.75 -3.84 23.51
N VAL A 100 -5.81 -3.44 24.38
CA VAL A 100 -5.35 -2.04 24.48
C VAL A 100 -4.77 -1.53 23.16
N ALA A 101 -3.97 -2.34 22.46
CA ALA A 101 -3.47 -2.00 21.11
C ALA A 101 -4.63 -1.79 20.12
N THR A 102 -5.69 -2.61 20.22
CA THR A 102 -6.88 -2.44 19.38
C THR A 102 -7.68 -1.19 19.76
N VAL A 103 -7.70 -0.79 21.05
CA VAL A 103 -8.27 0.51 21.48
C VAL A 103 -7.53 1.66 20.82
N ALA A 104 -6.19 1.64 20.80
CA ALA A 104 -5.40 2.67 20.12
C ALA A 104 -5.73 2.72 18.62
N PHE A 105 -5.79 1.56 17.95
CA PHE A 105 -6.20 1.46 16.55
C PHE A 105 -7.59 2.06 16.32
N ALA A 106 -8.60 1.64 17.10
CA ALA A 106 -9.99 2.10 16.96
C ALA A 106 -10.12 3.61 17.23
N THR A 107 -9.39 4.14 18.21
CA THR A 107 -9.30 5.57 18.51
C THR A 107 -8.75 6.37 17.32
N GLY A 108 -7.73 5.83 16.66
CA GLY A 108 -7.20 6.41 15.42
C GLY A 108 -8.21 6.38 14.26
N GLN A 109 -9.04 5.34 14.14
CA GLN A 109 -10.09 5.26 13.12
C GLN A 109 -11.20 6.30 13.36
N LEU A 110 -11.56 6.54 14.63
CA LEU A 110 -12.51 7.60 15.02
C LEU A 110 -11.91 9.00 14.88
N LYS A 111 -10.59 9.12 14.66
CA LYS A 111 -9.86 10.41 14.67
C LYS A 111 -10.12 11.23 15.94
N ASP A 112 -10.17 10.56 17.08
CA ASP A 112 -10.52 11.15 18.38
C ASP A 112 -9.41 12.06 18.91
N ALA A 113 -9.55 13.37 18.73
CA ALA A 113 -8.58 14.37 19.18
C ALA A 113 -8.41 14.41 20.71
N GLU A 114 -9.44 14.08 21.49
CA GLU A 114 -9.36 14.08 22.96
C GLU A 114 -8.50 12.93 23.51
N ALA A 115 -8.20 11.95 22.68
CA ALA A 115 -7.34 10.82 23.04
C ALA A 115 -5.84 11.09 22.90
N VAL A 116 -5.43 12.22 22.33
CA VAL A 116 -4.01 12.52 22.04
C VAL A 116 -3.12 12.37 23.27
N ALA A 117 -3.54 12.86 24.42
CA ALA A 117 -2.75 12.74 25.66
C ALA A 117 -2.53 11.28 26.07
N TRP A 118 -3.59 10.46 26.04
CA TRP A 118 -3.51 9.03 26.34
C TRP A 118 -2.65 8.27 25.34
N LEU A 119 -2.78 8.54 24.04
CA LEU A 119 -1.97 7.92 22.99
C LEU A 119 -0.49 8.31 23.12
N SER A 120 -0.21 9.58 23.42
CA SER A 120 1.16 10.07 23.66
C SER A 120 1.83 9.35 24.82
N GLN A 121 1.12 9.20 25.93
CA GLN A 121 1.58 8.45 27.09
C GLN A 121 1.79 6.96 26.74
N SER A 122 0.84 6.33 26.04
CA SER A 122 0.92 4.92 25.65
C SER A 122 2.09 4.64 24.72
N MET A 123 2.44 5.60 23.83
CA MET A 123 3.61 5.50 22.94
C MET A 123 4.93 5.63 23.70
N ALA A 124 5.01 6.54 24.66
CA ALA A 124 6.28 6.93 25.28
C ALA A 124 6.56 6.27 26.63
N SER A 125 5.60 5.54 27.22
CA SER A 125 5.78 4.95 28.56
C SER A 125 6.85 3.86 28.57
N PRO A 126 7.83 3.94 29.47
CA PRO A 126 8.80 2.87 29.68
C PRO A 126 8.09 1.55 30.03
N GLY A 127 8.42 0.47 29.33
CA GLY A 127 7.80 -0.85 29.57
C GLY A 127 6.42 -1.04 28.92
N ALA A 128 5.89 -0.06 28.20
CA ALA A 128 4.69 -0.27 27.40
C ALA A 128 4.90 -1.41 26.40
N PRO A 129 3.94 -2.33 26.24
CA PRO A 129 4.04 -3.36 25.20
C PRO A 129 4.25 -2.70 23.84
N ALA A 130 5.24 -3.17 23.07
CA ALA A 130 5.60 -2.58 21.77
C ALA A 130 4.41 -2.52 20.80
N SER A 131 3.47 -3.48 20.89
CA SER A 131 2.23 -3.48 20.11
C SER A 131 1.33 -2.29 20.43
N VAL A 132 1.22 -1.92 21.70
CA VAL A 132 0.42 -0.76 22.17
C VAL A 132 1.08 0.55 21.73
N ALA A 133 2.39 0.67 21.98
CA ALA A 133 3.15 1.87 21.64
C ALA A 133 3.13 2.13 20.12
N LYS A 134 3.29 1.08 19.31
CA LYS A 134 3.21 1.14 17.85
C LYS A 134 1.84 1.63 17.37
N GLU A 135 0.75 1.04 17.87
CA GLU A 135 -0.60 1.45 17.46
C GLU A 135 -0.95 2.87 17.95
N ALA A 136 -0.44 3.27 19.12
CA ALA A 136 -0.59 4.65 19.60
C ALA A 136 0.09 5.66 18.64
N ALA A 137 1.32 5.37 18.18
CA ALA A 137 1.99 6.19 17.16
C ALA A 137 1.16 6.25 15.86
N CYS A 138 0.68 5.12 15.37
CA CYS A 138 -0.17 5.05 14.18
C CYS A 138 -1.44 5.89 14.33
N ALA A 139 -2.12 5.79 15.49
CA ALA A 139 -3.33 6.53 15.80
C ALA A 139 -3.10 8.06 15.80
N LEU A 140 -2.00 8.53 16.41
CA LEU A 140 -1.60 9.94 16.37
C LEU A 140 -1.46 10.44 14.93
N GLY A 141 -0.85 9.64 14.05
CA GLY A 141 -0.73 9.96 12.62
C GLY A 141 -2.05 10.00 11.85
N LYS A 142 -3.11 9.31 12.33
CA LYS A 142 -4.47 9.35 11.76
C LYS A 142 -5.27 10.54 12.28
N ILE A 143 -5.12 10.89 13.55
CA ILE A 143 -5.79 12.02 14.20
C ILE A 143 -5.37 13.36 13.57
N ARG A 144 -4.07 13.55 13.30
CA ARG A 144 -3.50 14.69 12.57
C ARG A 144 -3.75 16.06 13.19
N THR A 145 -3.89 16.18 14.51
CA THR A 145 -3.89 17.49 15.17
C THR A 145 -2.48 17.99 15.41
N PRO A 146 -2.25 19.31 15.62
CA PRO A 146 -0.94 19.86 15.96
C PRO A 146 -0.34 19.19 17.21
N GLU A 147 -1.15 18.89 18.22
CA GLU A 147 -0.72 18.22 19.46
C GLU A 147 -0.25 16.78 19.18
N ALA A 148 -0.96 16.06 18.30
CA ALA A 148 -0.54 14.72 17.88
C ALA A 148 0.81 14.76 17.14
N ARG A 149 1.04 15.76 16.29
CA ARG A 149 2.33 15.95 15.63
C ARG A 149 3.43 16.27 16.64
N ALA A 150 3.16 17.19 17.57
CA ALA A 150 4.12 17.56 18.61
C ALA A 150 4.51 16.36 19.48
N ALA A 151 3.56 15.49 19.84
CA ALA A 151 3.81 14.25 20.57
C ALA A 151 4.73 13.30 19.79
N LEU A 152 4.48 13.10 18.48
CA LEU A 152 5.33 12.29 17.63
C LEU A 152 6.75 12.86 17.50
N ALA A 153 6.87 14.17 17.28
CA ALA A 153 8.16 14.86 17.19
C ALA A 153 8.96 14.75 18.50
N SER A 154 8.31 14.98 19.64
CA SER A 154 8.91 14.83 20.97
C SER A 154 9.44 13.40 21.18
N TYR A 155 8.61 12.38 20.89
CA TYR A 155 9.04 10.98 20.98
C TYR A 155 10.26 10.70 20.08
N LEU A 156 10.19 11.07 18.82
CA LEU A 156 11.28 10.86 17.86
C LEU A 156 12.59 11.56 18.30
N THR A 157 12.50 12.67 19.03
CA THR A 157 13.68 13.39 19.54
C THR A 157 14.38 12.65 20.66
N VAL A 158 13.64 12.00 21.56
CA VAL A 158 14.21 11.37 22.78
C VAL A 158 14.32 9.85 22.70
N ALA A 159 13.62 9.19 21.76
CA ALA A 159 13.62 7.73 21.64
C ALA A 159 15.04 7.15 21.50
N PRO A 160 15.36 6.04 22.18
CA PRO A 160 16.69 5.43 22.06
C PRO A 160 16.87 4.76 20.69
N ALA A 161 18.07 4.85 20.12
CA ALA A 161 18.43 4.21 18.87
C ALA A 161 18.81 2.72 19.10
N THR A 162 17.87 1.93 19.58
CA THR A 162 18.05 0.50 19.89
C THR A 162 17.13 -0.38 19.03
N PRO A 163 17.50 -1.66 18.79
CA PRO A 163 16.63 -2.59 18.07
C PRO A 163 15.24 -2.76 18.71
N ALA A 164 15.14 -2.68 20.04
CA ALA A 164 13.87 -2.78 20.74
C ALA A 164 12.93 -1.60 20.47
N ALA A 165 13.47 -0.39 20.28
CA ALA A 165 12.69 0.80 19.97
C ALA A 165 12.35 0.94 18.48
N ALA A 166 13.10 0.27 17.58
CA ALA A 166 12.99 0.42 16.14
C ALA A 166 11.55 0.25 15.60
N PRO A 167 10.73 -0.72 16.06
CA PRO A 167 9.35 -0.86 15.58
C PRO A 167 8.47 0.34 15.88
N VAL A 168 8.60 0.94 17.07
CA VAL A 168 7.81 2.12 17.49
C VAL A 168 8.33 3.39 16.80
N VAL A 169 9.65 3.55 16.73
CA VAL A 169 10.28 4.66 15.99
C VAL A 169 9.87 4.64 14.53
N GLY A 170 9.92 3.45 13.90
CA GLY A 170 9.50 3.29 12.51
C GLY A 170 8.05 3.69 12.29
N GLU A 171 7.14 3.32 13.19
CA GLU A 171 5.73 3.72 13.09
C GLU A 171 5.54 5.22 13.34
N ALA A 172 6.25 5.80 14.32
CA ALA A 172 6.21 7.24 14.58
C ALA A 172 6.71 8.06 13.38
N LEU A 173 7.73 7.56 12.64
CA LEU A 173 8.21 8.16 11.38
C LEU A 173 7.13 8.10 10.29
N LEU A 174 6.44 6.98 10.13
CA LEU A 174 5.31 6.90 9.20
C LEU A 174 4.16 7.80 9.63
N ALA A 175 3.87 7.87 10.92
CA ALA A 175 2.82 8.70 11.48
C ALA A 175 3.08 10.20 11.26
N ILE A 176 4.29 10.69 11.57
CA ILE A 176 4.64 12.10 11.38
C ILE A 176 4.68 12.49 9.90
N GLY A 177 5.09 11.59 9.01
CA GLY A 177 5.06 11.79 7.56
C GLY A 177 3.65 11.89 6.95
N ARG A 178 2.58 11.61 7.71
CA ARG A 178 1.18 11.85 7.26
C ARG A 178 0.78 13.32 7.36
N PHE A 179 1.54 14.13 8.10
CA PHE A 179 1.36 15.58 8.15
C PHE A 179 2.05 16.22 6.94
N THR A 180 1.36 17.13 6.29
CA THR A 180 1.88 17.85 5.12
C THR A 180 2.38 19.25 5.46
N THR A 181 2.32 19.64 6.73
CA THR A 181 2.86 20.91 7.23
C THR A 181 4.39 20.90 7.23
N ARG A 182 4.99 22.02 6.85
CA ARG A 182 6.45 22.23 6.89
C ARG A 182 6.80 22.73 8.28
N GLU A 183 7.57 21.96 9.02
CA GLU A 183 7.98 22.26 10.38
C GLU A 183 9.39 21.71 10.61
N ASP A 184 9.92 21.84 11.85
CA ASP A 184 11.25 21.35 12.19
C ASP A 184 11.43 19.87 11.78
N LEU A 185 12.47 19.60 10.99
CA LEU A 185 12.83 18.29 10.48
C LEU A 185 13.81 17.54 11.40
N ALA A 186 14.42 18.20 12.40
CA ALA A 186 15.42 17.58 13.27
C ALA A 186 14.97 16.27 13.91
N PRO A 187 13.71 16.13 14.39
CA PRO A 187 13.20 14.86 14.93
C PRO A 187 13.24 13.71 13.93
N ILE A 188 13.13 13.98 12.62
CA ILE A 188 13.15 12.98 11.56
C ILE A 188 14.59 12.75 11.07
N VAL A 189 15.35 13.84 10.86
CA VAL A 189 16.69 13.81 10.27
C VAL A 189 17.66 12.94 11.08
N ARG A 190 17.57 12.93 12.41
CA ARG A 190 18.42 12.07 13.25
C ARG A 190 18.32 10.57 12.90
N TRP A 191 17.22 10.14 12.33
CA TRP A 191 16.95 8.73 11.98
C TRP A 191 17.43 8.34 10.58
N THR A 192 17.90 9.31 9.79
CA THR A 192 18.46 9.04 8.46
C THR A 192 19.77 8.25 8.50
N ALA A 193 20.45 8.21 9.65
CA ALA A 193 21.65 7.43 9.89
C ALA A 193 21.43 6.20 10.79
N ALA A 194 20.18 5.79 11.04
CA ALA A 194 19.88 4.62 11.86
C ALA A 194 20.51 3.35 11.28
N ALA A 195 21.00 2.45 12.13
CA ALA A 195 21.54 1.16 11.70
C ALA A 195 20.47 0.29 11.02
N ASP A 196 19.22 0.36 11.53
CA ASP A 196 18.08 -0.37 11.00
C ASP A 196 17.60 0.26 9.68
N VAL A 197 17.58 -0.55 8.62
CA VAL A 197 17.13 -0.14 7.27
C VAL A 197 15.65 0.28 7.27
N ASP A 198 14.82 -0.41 8.05
CA ASP A 198 13.39 -0.10 8.13
C ASP A 198 13.15 1.27 8.76
N VAL A 199 13.95 1.66 9.72
CA VAL A 199 13.91 3.01 10.29
C VAL A 199 14.40 4.05 9.27
N ARG A 200 15.51 3.76 8.55
CA ARG A 200 16.06 4.73 7.57
C ARG A 200 15.11 5.02 6.41
N TRP A 201 14.50 3.98 5.81
CA TRP A 201 13.57 4.24 4.69
C TRP A 201 12.30 4.97 5.14
N ARG A 202 11.83 4.73 6.35
CA ARG A 202 10.68 5.46 6.92
C ARG A 202 11.03 6.91 7.21
N ALA A 203 12.26 7.19 7.63
CA ALA A 203 12.77 8.56 7.74
C ALA A 203 12.82 9.25 6.36
N ALA A 204 13.32 8.57 5.32
CA ALA A 204 13.31 9.09 3.95
C ALA A 204 11.87 9.37 3.46
N TRP A 205 10.94 8.46 3.73
CA TRP A 205 9.53 8.64 3.41
C TRP A 205 8.92 9.84 4.13
N ALA A 206 9.19 10.01 5.44
CA ALA A 206 8.69 11.12 6.24
C ALA A 206 9.24 12.47 5.75
N LEU A 207 10.51 12.54 5.33
CA LEU A 207 11.13 13.72 4.75
C LEU A 207 10.55 14.07 3.36
N PHE A 208 10.25 13.08 2.54
CA PHE A 208 9.70 13.27 1.20
C PHE A 208 8.27 13.82 1.21
N ARG A 209 7.44 13.38 2.14
CA ARG A 209 5.98 13.60 2.10
C ARG A 209 5.54 15.07 2.18
N PRO A 210 6.10 15.93 3.05
CA PRO A 210 5.72 17.33 3.12
C PRO A 210 6.18 18.18 1.94
N ARG A 211 7.02 17.63 1.06
CA ARG A 211 7.69 18.38 -0.03
C ARG A 211 8.35 19.66 0.48
N ASP A 212 9.01 19.56 1.63
CA ASP A 212 9.75 20.66 2.23
C ASP A 212 11.12 20.82 1.56
N PRO A 213 11.46 22.01 1.03
CA PRO A 213 12.78 22.26 0.47
C PRO A 213 13.91 21.98 1.44
N ALA A 214 13.73 22.20 2.74
CA ALA A 214 14.73 21.90 3.77
C ALA A 214 15.08 20.41 3.85
N ALA A 215 14.22 19.51 3.35
CA ALA A 215 14.49 18.07 3.28
C ALA A 215 15.43 17.69 2.12
N ALA A 216 15.56 18.50 1.07
CA ALA A 216 16.28 18.15 -0.15
C ALA A 216 17.75 17.76 0.09
N PRO A 217 18.56 18.45 0.91
CA PRO A 217 19.95 18.04 1.19
C PRO A 217 20.04 16.65 1.84
N HIS A 218 19.11 16.35 2.76
CA HIS A 218 19.05 15.05 3.43
C HIS A 218 18.63 13.93 2.46
N LEU A 219 17.64 14.20 1.62
CA LEU A 219 17.16 13.26 0.60
C LEU A 219 18.21 13.02 -0.49
N LEU A 220 18.96 14.06 -0.90
CA LEU A 220 20.09 13.90 -1.82
C LEU A 220 21.15 12.95 -1.23
N LYS A 221 21.51 13.12 0.04
CA LYS A 221 22.44 12.20 0.72
C LYS A 221 21.90 10.78 0.80
N LEU A 222 20.63 10.59 1.20
CA LEU A 222 19.99 9.28 1.30
C LEU A 222 19.80 8.59 -0.06
N SER A 223 19.84 9.33 -1.15
CA SER A 223 19.73 8.74 -2.49
C SER A 223 20.95 7.88 -2.86
N ASP A 224 22.06 7.95 -2.12
CA ASP A 224 23.24 7.08 -2.22
C ASP A 224 23.31 5.99 -1.11
N ASP A 225 22.23 5.80 -0.32
CA ASP A 225 22.17 4.76 0.72
C ASP A 225 22.44 3.35 0.13
N PRO A 226 23.14 2.46 0.85
CA PRO A 226 23.35 1.08 0.41
C PRO A 226 22.05 0.31 0.18
N SER A 227 20.97 0.62 0.92
CA SER A 227 19.67 -0.01 0.75
C SER A 227 18.87 0.60 -0.41
N PRO A 228 18.41 -0.21 -1.38
CA PRO A 228 17.57 0.28 -2.46
C PRO A 228 16.22 0.83 -1.96
N GLU A 229 15.69 0.33 -0.85
CA GLU A 229 14.45 0.84 -0.27
C GLU A 229 14.60 2.28 0.19
N VAL A 230 15.73 2.62 0.81
CA VAL A 230 16.05 3.99 1.24
C VAL A 230 16.25 4.90 0.03
N ARG A 231 17.05 4.46 -0.97
CA ARG A 231 17.27 5.22 -2.22
C ARG A 231 15.96 5.51 -2.95
N PHE A 232 15.06 4.52 -3.01
CA PHE A 232 13.75 4.65 -3.65
C PHE A 232 12.92 5.81 -3.07
N TRP A 233 12.82 5.89 -1.74
CA TRP A 233 12.05 6.96 -1.09
C TRP A 233 12.76 8.32 -1.16
N ALA A 234 14.07 8.32 -1.06
CA ALA A 234 14.88 9.55 -1.14
C ALA A 234 14.76 10.23 -2.52
N ILE A 235 14.89 9.46 -3.59
CA ILE A 235 14.80 9.97 -4.97
C ILE A 235 13.47 10.64 -5.27
N ARG A 236 12.36 10.16 -4.71
CA ARG A 236 11.02 10.75 -4.90
C ARG A 236 10.94 12.20 -4.43
N GLY A 237 11.77 12.62 -3.50
CA GLY A 237 11.81 13.99 -2.98
C GLY A 237 12.72 14.94 -3.77
N LEU A 238 13.41 14.48 -4.82
CA LEU A 238 14.33 15.29 -5.62
C LEU A 238 13.66 15.91 -6.86
N ALA A 239 12.37 16.20 -6.80
CA ALA A 239 11.67 16.91 -7.87
C ALA A 239 12.13 18.39 -7.94
N PRO A 240 12.19 19.03 -9.14
CA PRO A 240 12.65 20.42 -9.30
C PRO A 240 11.92 21.41 -8.38
N ALA A 241 10.61 21.27 -8.23
CA ALA A 241 9.80 22.15 -7.37
C ALA A 241 10.22 22.15 -5.88
N VAL A 242 10.91 21.11 -5.42
CA VAL A 242 11.49 21.03 -4.07
C VAL A 242 12.93 21.51 -4.08
N VAL A 243 13.72 21.06 -5.06
CA VAL A 243 15.15 21.32 -5.18
C VAL A 243 15.44 22.80 -5.43
N THR A 244 14.75 23.46 -6.34
CA THR A 244 14.98 24.88 -6.69
C THR A 244 14.69 25.85 -5.55
N ALA A 245 13.87 25.46 -4.59
CA ALA A 245 13.58 26.23 -3.40
C ALA A 245 14.49 25.86 -2.20
N SER A 246 15.45 24.96 -2.40
CA SER A 246 16.36 24.45 -1.36
C SER A 246 17.79 24.99 -1.56
N THR A 247 18.72 24.49 -0.75
CA THR A 247 20.17 24.74 -0.88
C THR A 247 20.87 23.76 -1.83
N VAL A 248 20.14 22.83 -2.45
CA VAL A 248 20.67 21.85 -3.40
C VAL A 248 20.65 22.45 -4.80
N GLU A 249 21.81 22.42 -5.47
CA GLU A 249 21.91 22.84 -6.86
C GLU A 249 21.10 21.90 -7.78
N PRO A 250 20.19 22.43 -8.64
CA PRO A 250 19.39 21.61 -9.53
C PRO A 250 20.22 20.68 -10.43
N ALA A 251 21.40 21.14 -10.86
CA ALA A 251 22.33 20.34 -11.67
C ALA A 251 22.87 19.12 -10.89
N ALA A 252 23.14 19.26 -9.59
CA ALA A 252 23.57 18.14 -8.75
C ALA A 252 22.45 17.10 -8.56
N ALA A 253 21.23 17.57 -8.33
CA ALA A 253 20.07 16.70 -8.21
C ALA A 253 19.78 15.94 -9.53
N SER A 254 19.75 16.64 -10.68
CA SER A 254 19.51 16.00 -11.98
C SER A 254 20.63 15.02 -12.36
N ALA A 255 21.90 15.34 -12.06
CA ALA A 255 23.03 14.43 -12.24
C ALA A 255 22.88 13.16 -11.38
N ARG A 256 22.44 13.32 -10.11
CA ARG A 256 22.17 12.17 -9.23
C ARG A 256 21.02 11.30 -9.76
N LEU A 257 19.97 11.91 -10.28
CA LEU A 257 18.84 11.19 -10.90
C LEU A 257 19.29 10.44 -12.16
N ARG A 258 20.12 11.03 -13.03
CA ARG A 258 20.70 10.33 -14.20
C ARG A 258 21.51 9.11 -13.77
N LYS A 259 22.35 9.21 -12.73
CA LYS A 259 23.03 8.05 -12.15
C LYS A 259 22.03 7.00 -11.67
N GLY A 260 20.89 7.41 -11.11
CA GLY A 260 19.82 6.53 -10.67
C GLY A 260 19.19 5.67 -11.77
N LEU A 261 19.29 6.06 -13.03
CA LEU A 261 18.78 5.26 -14.16
C LEU A 261 19.54 3.94 -14.38
N THR A 262 20.73 3.82 -13.82
CA THR A 262 21.56 2.58 -13.87
C THR A 262 21.58 1.83 -12.54
N ASP A 263 20.70 2.18 -11.59
CA ASP A 263 20.60 1.48 -10.31
C ASP A 263 20.27 -0.02 -10.50
N SER A 264 20.81 -0.85 -9.64
CA SER A 264 20.52 -2.29 -9.66
C SER A 264 19.03 -2.59 -9.38
N ASP A 265 18.36 -1.78 -8.55
CA ASP A 265 16.95 -1.94 -8.25
C ASP A 265 16.06 -1.21 -9.28
N ARG A 266 15.18 -1.96 -9.92
CA ARG A 266 14.22 -1.46 -10.92
C ARG A 266 13.36 -0.31 -10.40
N ARG A 267 12.93 -0.38 -9.13
CA ARG A 267 12.10 0.63 -8.49
C ARG A 267 12.82 1.96 -8.40
N VAL A 268 14.10 1.92 -8.06
CA VAL A 268 14.97 3.10 -7.99
C VAL A 268 15.14 3.73 -9.37
N ARG A 269 15.45 2.91 -10.40
CA ARG A 269 15.54 3.39 -11.80
C ARG A 269 14.27 4.10 -12.24
N THR A 270 13.11 3.51 -11.95
CA THR A 270 11.80 4.06 -12.33
C THR A 270 11.51 5.40 -11.65
N GLU A 271 11.79 5.53 -10.35
CA GLU A 271 11.58 6.81 -9.63
C GLU A 271 12.58 7.87 -10.07
N ALA A 272 13.82 7.49 -10.34
CA ALA A 272 14.83 8.41 -10.89
C ALA A 272 14.35 9.00 -12.22
N LEU A 273 13.81 8.16 -13.11
CA LEU A 273 13.25 8.61 -14.38
C LEU A 273 12.05 9.54 -14.19
N ARG A 274 11.11 9.19 -13.31
CA ARG A 274 9.93 10.01 -13.03
C ARG A 274 10.27 11.38 -12.46
N ALA A 275 11.29 11.46 -11.62
CA ALA A 275 11.80 12.73 -11.14
C ALA A 275 12.52 13.49 -12.25
N LEU A 276 13.34 12.80 -13.07
CA LEU A 276 14.14 13.38 -14.14
C LEU A 276 13.29 13.99 -15.27
N VAL A 277 12.15 13.38 -15.60
CA VAL A 277 11.17 13.92 -16.56
C VAL A 277 10.78 15.37 -16.23
N GLN A 278 10.88 15.79 -14.98
CA GLN A 278 10.48 17.12 -14.53
C GLN A 278 11.59 18.18 -14.71
N TYR A 279 12.81 17.77 -15.08
CA TYR A 279 13.96 18.65 -15.36
C TYR A 279 14.00 19.02 -16.85
N ASP A 280 14.35 20.26 -17.16
CA ASP A 280 14.33 20.79 -18.53
C ASP A 280 15.72 20.86 -19.18
N ASP A 281 16.79 20.43 -18.48
CA ASP A 281 18.13 20.39 -19.05
C ASP A 281 18.27 19.35 -20.15
N ASP A 282 19.13 19.60 -21.16
CA ASP A 282 19.30 18.75 -22.33
C ASP A 282 19.76 17.33 -22.01
N ALA A 283 20.63 17.19 -21.00
CA ALA A 283 21.11 15.88 -20.59
C ALA A 283 20.00 15.04 -19.96
N SER A 284 19.12 15.68 -19.16
CA SER A 284 17.93 15.02 -18.58
C SER A 284 16.93 14.65 -19.67
N PHE A 285 16.62 15.56 -20.59
CA PHE A 285 15.76 15.27 -21.74
C PHE A 285 16.30 14.10 -22.57
N GLY A 286 17.58 14.12 -22.94
CA GLY A 286 18.20 13.04 -23.70
C GLY A 286 18.10 11.68 -23.00
N ALA A 287 18.31 11.64 -21.67
CA ALA A 287 18.18 10.41 -20.89
C ALA A 287 16.73 9.90 -20.83
N VAL A 288 15.74 10.80 -20.68
CA VAL A 288 14.31 10.42 -20.69
C VAL A 288 13.90 9.92 -22.08
N LEU A 289 14.37 10.57 -23.15
CA LEU A 289 14.08 10.18 -24.52
C LEU A 289 14.65 8.79 -24.83
N ALA A 290 15.88 8.51 -24.38
CA ALA A 290 16.49 7.18 -24.52
C ALA A 290 15.74 6.11 -23.71
N ALA A 291 15.22 6.45 -22.52
CA ALA A 291 14.47 5.53 -21.69
C ALA A 291 13.14 5.06 -22.33
N LEU A 292 12.57 5.83 -23.25
CA LEU A 292 11.38 5.43 -24.02
C LEU A 292 11.62 4.16 -24.86
N GLU A 293 12.85 3.93 -25.29
CA GLU A 293 13.26 2.76 -26.08
C GLU A 293 13.81 1.61 -25.19
N SER A 294 13.76 1.77 -23.87
CA SER A 294 14.25 0.77 -22.93
C SER A 294 13.51 -0.56 -23.07
N PRO A 295 14.19 -1.71 -23.03
CA PRO A 295 13.56 -3.02 -22.92
C PRO A 295 12.87 -3.24 -21.56
N ASP A 296 13.20 -2.44 -20.55
CA ASP A 296 12.48 -2.43 -19.27
C ASP A 296 11.17 -1.66 -19.42
N THR A 297 10.05 -2.39 -19.45
CA THR A 297 8.71 -1.83 -19.65
C THR A 297 8.36 -0.75 -18.61
N TRP A 298 8.84 -0.84 -17.37
CA TRP A 298 8.58 0.19 -16.39
C TRP A 298 9.27 1.51 -16.74
N LEU A 299 10.48 1.44 -17.25
CA LEU A 299 11.20 2.64 -17.71
C LEU A 299 10.52 3.24 -18.96
N SER A 300 10.26 2.43 -19.99
CA SER A 300 9.64 2.96 -21.21
C SER A 300 8.24 3.52 -20.98
N VAL A 301 7.43 2.89 -20.14
CA VAL A 301 6.11 3.42 -19.73
C VAL A 301 6.25 4.72 -18.94
N SER A 302 7.16 4.78 -17.96
CA SER A 302 7.37 6.00 -17.16
C SER A 302 7.95 7.15 -17.98
N ALA A 303 8.78 6.86 -18.98
CA ALA A 303 9.23 7.86 -19.96
C ALA A 303 8.04 8.39 -20.78
N ALA A 304 7.24 7.48 -21.35
CA ALA A 304 6.08 7.84 -22.16
C ALA A 304 5.11 8.74 -21.38
N GLU A 305 4.78 8.39 -20.11
CA GLU A 305 3.90 9.20 -19.26
C GLU A 305 4.32 10.69 -19.19
N GLY A 306 5.61 10.97 -19.18
CA GLY A 306 6.15 12.31 -19.01
C GLY A 306 6.37 13.09 -20.31
N MET A 307 6.39 12.43 -21.47
CA MET A 307 6.78 13.05 -22.76
C MET A 307 5.90 14.19 -23.21
N GLY A 308 4.63 14.24 -22.81
CA GLY A 308 3.70 15.32 -23.17
C GLY A 308 4.11 16.71 -22.65
N ARG A 309 5.08 16.80 -21.74
CA ARG A 309 5.61 18.07 -21.21
C ARG A 309 6.53 18.79 -22.21
N PHE A 310 7.21 18.05 -23.08
CA PHE A 310 8.25 18.57 -23.96
C PHE A 310 7.67 19.14 -25.27
N LYS A 311 6.71 20.06 -25.16
CA LYS A 311 6.04 20.69 -26.31
C LYS A 311 7.01 21.38 -27.26
N GLY A 312 8.04 22.05 -26.73
CA GLY A 312 9.08 22.72 -27.52
C GLY A 312 10.04 21.78 -28.27
N ARG A 313 9.91 20.45 -28.07
CA ARG A 313 10.73 19.39 -28.69
C ARG A 313 9.86 18.33 -29.35
N ALA A 314 8.66 18.71 -29.81
CA ALA A 314 7.68 17.79 -30.38
C ALA A 314 8.23 17.04 -31.62
N ASP A 315 9.07 17.68 -32.40
CA ASP A 315 9.78 17.11 -33.56
C ASP A 315 10.62 15.88 -33.20
N LEU A 316 11.22 15.84 -32.02
CA LEU A 316 12.00 14.70 -31.52
C LEU A 316 11.14 13.67 -30.79
N VAL A 317 10.09 14.12 -30.11
CA VAL A 317 9.27 13.29 -29.22
C VAL A 317 8.18 12.53 -29.98
N VAL A 318 7.46 13.19 -30.89
CA VAL A 318 6.31 12.60 -31.60
C VAL A 318 6.66 11.34 -32.37
N PRO A 319 7.74 11.29 -33.20
CA PRO A 319 8.08 10.07 -33.92
C PRO A 319 8.38 8.88 -32.99
N ARG A 320 9.00 9.13 -31.84
CA ARG A 320 9.33 8.08 -30.87
C ARG A 320 8.10 7.58 -30.10
N LEU A 321 7.17 8.49 -29.75
CA LEU A 321 5.88 8.10 -29.15
C LEU A 321 5.02 7.30 -30.14
N ALA A 322 5.01 7.69 -31.43
CA ALA A 322 4.31 6.93 -32.46
C ALA A 322 4.90 5.52 -32.61
N ALA A 323 6.23 5.40 -32.59
CA ALA A 323 6.91 4.11 -32.58
C ALA A 323 6.62 3.29 -31.29
N ALA A 324 6.50 3.95 -30.13
CA ALA A 324 6.11 3.32 -28.86
C ALA A 324 4.67 2.79 -28.89
N ALA A 325 3.76 3.46 -29.61
CA ALA A 325 2.38 3.05 -29.80
C ALA A 325 2.20 1.94 -30.85
N ALA A 326 3.22 1.63 -31.65
CA ALA A 326 3.16 0.68 -32.76
C ALA A 326 2.91 -0.78 -32.31
N ALA A 327 2.41 -1.60 -33.23
CA ALA A 327 2.23 -3.02 -33.02
C ALA A 327 3.57 -3.70 -32.66
N GLY A 328 3.50 -4.74 -31.82
CA GLY A 328 4.68 -5.47 -31.33
C GLY A 328 5.35 -4.87 -30.10
N LYS A 329 4.99 -3.65 -29.69
CA LYS A 329 5.42 -3.07 -28.40
C LYS A 329 4.55 -3.59 -27.25
N PRO A 330 5.05 -3.57 -25.99
CA PRO A 330 4.27 -3.94 -24.83
C PRO A 330 2.95 -3.17 -24.73
N THR A 331 1.87 -3.85 -24.37
CA THR A 331 0.51 -3.24 -24.29
C THR A 331 0.50 -2.01 -23.38
N SER A 332 1.17 -2.09 -22.23
CA SER A 332 1.30 -0.97 -21.29
C SER A 332 1.91 0.26 -21.97
N LEU A 333 2.98 0.11 -22.74
CA LEU A 333 3.66 1.19 -23.43
C LEU A 333 2.78 1.79 -24.54
N ARG A 334 2.14 0.95 -25.35
CA ARG A 334 1.28 1.37 -26.46
C ARG A 334 0.10 2.22 -25.96
N VAL A 335 -0.56 1.78 -24.90
CA VAL A 335 -1.68 2.51 -24.29
C VAL A 335 -1.19 3.82 -23.65
N THR A 336 -0.07 3.78 -22.93
CA THR A 336 0.47 4.98 -22.26
C THR A 336 0.89 6.07 -23.25
N ALA A 337 1.44 5.69 -24.41
CA ALA A 337 1.86 6.64 -25.45
C ALA A 337 0.70 7.46 -26.05
N LEU A 338 -0.55 7.01 -25.95
CA LEU A 338 -1.71 7.71 -26.53
C LEU A 338 -1.93 9.11 -25.90
N THR A 339 -1.76 9.24 -24.60
CA THR A 339 -2.02 10.52 -23.90
C THR A 339 -1.02 11.61 -24.30
N PRO A 340 0.31 11.39 -24.26
CA PRO A 340 1.27 12.38 -24.72
C PRO A 340 1.18 12.64 -26.23
N LEU A 341 0.88 11.64 -27.07
CA LEU A 341 0.58 11.85 -28.47
C LEU A 341 -0.61 12.77 -28.69
N ALA A 342 -1.71 12.56 -27.94
CA ALA A 342 -2.89 13.43 -28.01
C ALA A 342 -2.58 14.90 -27.65
N ALA A 343 -1.63 15.12 -26.77
CA ALA A 343 -1.20 16.45 -26.34
C ALA A 343 -0.25 17.14 -27.34
N LEU A 344 0.53 16.38 -28.10
CA LEU A 344 1.58 16.89 -28.99
C LEU A 344 1.22 16.80 -30.48
N ALA A 345 0.49 15.77 -30.89
CA ALA A 345 0.12 15.47 -32.29
C ALA A 345 -1.20 14.70 -32.32
N PRO A 346 -2.37 15.39 -32.23
CA PRO A 346 -3.69 14.74 -32.16
C PRO A 346 -3.98 13.78 -33.31
N GLU A 347 -3.55 14.07 -34.51
CA GLU A 347 -3.75 13.22 -35.70
C GLU A 347 -2.99 11.89 -35.55
N ALA A 348 -1.74 11.94 -35.10
CA ALA A 348 -0.95 10.74 -34.82
C ALA A 348 -1.58 9.91 -33.68
N ALA A 349 -2.18 10.55 -32.69
CA ALA A 349 -2.90 9.88 -31.62
C ALA A 349 -4.15 9.16 -32.12
N VAL A 350 -4.90 9.75 -33.08
CA VAL A 350 -6.08 9.12 -33.70
C VAL A 350 -5.66 7.82 -34.40
N GLU A 351 -4.60 7.84 -35.22
CA GLU A 351 -4.15 6.66 -35.94
C GLU A 351 -3.60 5.58 -34.99
N ALA A 352 -2.82 5.98 -33.98
CA ALA A 352 -2.31 5.05 -32.96
C ALA A 352 -3.46 4.40 -32.15
N ALA A 353 -4.46 5.17 -31.76
CA ALA A 353 -5.62 4.65 -31.07
C ALA A 353 -6.46 3.72 -31.96
N ALA A 354 -6.68 4.07 -33.24
CA ALA A 354 -7.41 3.23 -34.19
C ALA A 354 -6.74 1.85 -34.37
N ALA A 355 -5.40 1.81 -34.43
CA ALA A 355 -4.65 0.57 -34.53
C ALA A 355 -4.83 -0.34 -33.30
N LEU A 356 -5.06 0.26 -32.11
CA LEU A 356 -5.27 -0.49 -30.85
C LEU A 356 -6.71 -1.05 -30.70
N VAL A 357 -7.69 -0.61 -31.51
CA VAL A 357 -9.08 -1.12 -31.41
C VAL A 357 -9.15 -2.62 -31.67
N ARG A 358 -8.21 -3.19 -32.44
CA ARG A 358 -8.14 -4.64 -32.74
C ARG A 358 -7.19 -5.41 -31.81
N ASP A 359 -6.71 -4.78 -30.74
CA ASP A 359 -5.80 -5.46 -29.81
C ASP A 359 -6.48 -6.68 -29.14
N PRO A 360 -5.78 -7.79 -28.91
CA PRO A 360 -6.34 -8.94 -28.19
C PRO A 360 -6.73 -8.62 -26.74
N SER A 361 -6.09 -7.63 -26.11
CA SER A 361 -6.46 -7.18 -24.77
C SER A 361 -7.70 -6.29 -24.80
N ILE A 362 -8.72 -6.66 -23.99
CA ILE A 362 -9.92 -5.84 -23.80
C ILE A 362 -9.55 -4.48 -23.18
N VAL A 363 -8.54 -4.45 -22.32
CA VAL A 363 -8.08 -3.22 -21.67
C VAL A 363 -7.49 -2.26 -22.70
N ALA A 364 -6.67 -2.76 -23.62
CA ALA A 364 -6.10 -1.95 -24.71
C ALA A 364 -7.18 -1.40 -25.65
N ARG A 365 -8.13 -2.27 -26.06
CA ARG A 365 -9.28 -1.82 -26.87
C ARG A 365 -10.10 -0.71 -26.21
N ASN A 366 -10.43 -0.88 -24.93
CA ASN A 366 -11.18 0.11 -24.18
C ASN A 366 -10.41 1.44 -24.05
N ALA A 367 -9.09 1.38 -23.81
CA ALA A 367 -8.24 2.58 -23.76
C ALA A 367 -8.21 3.31 -25.11
N ALA A 368 -8.13 2.57 -26.21
CA ALA A 368 -8.17 3.11 -27.56
C ALA A 368 -9.51 3.83 -27.86
N LEU A 369 -10.64 3.18 -27.57
CA LEU A 369 -11.96 3.76 -27.77
C LEU A 369 -12.17 5.02 -26.91
N GLN A 370 -11.72 5.02 -25.66
CA GLN A 370 -11.74 6.20 -24.79
C GLN A 370 -10.84 7.33 -25.31
N ALA A 371 -9.66 7.00 -25.84
CA ALA A 371 -8.77 8.00 -26.44
C ALA A 371 -9.42 8.64 -27.65
N LEU A 372 -10.00 7.86 -28.56
CA LEU A 372 -10.73 8.39 -29.74
C LEU A 372 -11.90 9.28 -29.32
N GLN A 373 -12.68 8.91 -28.30
CA GLN A 373 -13.78 9.75 -27.79
C GLN A 373 -13.30 11.13 -27.29
N ARG A 374 -12.09 11.22 -26.74
CA ARG A 374 -11.49 12.46 -26.22
C ARG A 374 -10.80 13.32 -27.27
N LEU A 375 -10.47 12.76 -28.43
CA LEU A 375 -9.73 13.43 -29.52
C LEU A 375 -10.62 14.32 -30.42
N GLY A 376 -11.75 14.81 -29.91
CA GLY A 376 -12.58 15.79 -30.56
C GLY A 376 -13.26 15.27 -31.84
N GLU A 377 -13.30 16.10 -32.88
CA GLU A 377 -13.97 15.77 -34.14
C GLU A 377 -13.26 14.66 -34.91
N ALA A 378 -11.94 14.73 -35.04
CA ALA A 378 -11.14 13.71 -35.72
C ALA A 378 -11.30 12.32 -35.08
N GLY A 379 -11.30 12.24 -33.76
CA GLY A 379 -11.54 11.00 -33.05
C GLY A 379 -12.96 10.46 -33.25
N ARG A 380 -13.99 11.30 -33.24
CA ARG A 380 -15.38 10.92 -33.55
C ARG A 380 -15.55 10.43 -34.99
N ALA A 381 -14.93 11.10 -35.95
CA ALA A 381 -14.95 10.70 -37.36
C ALA A 381 -14.32 9.32 -37.52
N LYS A 382 -13.17 9.06 -36.85
CA LYS A 382 -12.52 7.75 -36.88
C LYS A 382 -13.37 6.66 -36.22
N LEU A 383 -14.05 6.95 -35.11
CA LEU A 383 -14.98 6.01 -34.47
C LEU A 383 -16.15 5.66 -35.40
N ALA A 384 -16.70 6.63 -36.16
CA ALA A 384 -17.75 6.36 -37.14
C ALA A 384 -17.25 5.44 -38.28
N GLN A 385 -16.02 5.65 -38.76
CA GLN A 385 -15.40 4.77 -39.75
C GLN A 385 -15.23 3.33 -39.21
N LEU A 386 -14.72 3.19 -37.98
CA LEU A 386 -14.54 1.90 -37.32
C LEU A 386 -15.88 1.19 -37.04
N ALA A 387 -16.93 1.91 -36.76
CA ALA A 387 -18.29 1.38 -36.55
C ALA A 387 -18.93 0.89 -37.87
N ALA A 388 -18.52 1.48 -39.03
CA ALA A 388 -18.97 1.04 -40.34
C ALA A 388 -18.15 -0.14 -40.90
N ASP A 389 -16.92 -0.37 -40.40
CA ASP A 389 -16.04 -1.44 -40.84
C ASP A 389 -16.54 -2.79 -40.27
N PRO A 390 -16.87 -3.79 -41.12
CA PRO A 390 -17.30 -5.12 -40.67
C PRO A 390 -16.33 -5.80 -39.69
N ALA A 391 -15.03 -5.48 -39.75
CA ALA A 391 -14.01 -6.09 -38.91
C ALA A 391 -13.92 -5.46 -37.50
N THR A 392 -14.54 -4.28 -37.27
CA THR A 392 -14.46 -3.56 -35.98
C THR A 392 -15.81 -3.13 -35.42
N LYS A 393 -16.89 -3.19 -36.21
CA LYS A 393 -18.24 -2.76 -35.79
C LYS A 393 -18.67 -3.38 -34.45
N ASP A 394 -18.44 -4.68 -34.26
CA ASP A 394 -18.84 -5.41 -33.06
C ASP A 394 -17.97 -5.07 -31.83
N ILE A 395 -16.80 -4.47 -32.05
CA ILE A 395 -15.92 -3.98 -31.00
C ILE A 395 -16.33 -2.57 -30.57
N VAL A 396 -16.74 -1.73 -31.51
CA VAL A 396 -17.06 -0.30 -31.29
C VAL A 396 -18.48 -0.14 -30.72
N ALA A 397 -19.44 -0.92 -31.19
CA ALA A 397 -20.85 -0.84 -30.79
C ALA A 397 -21.10 -0.89 -29.27
N PRO A 398 -20.45 -1.77 -28.48
CA PRO A 398 -20.64 -1.82 -27.02
C PRO A 398 -20.10 -0.60 -26.27
N ALA A 399 -19.17 0.18 -26.86
CA ALA A 399 -18.59 1.34 -26.20
C ALA A 399 -19.58 2.49 -25.96
N GLY A 400 -20.73 2.49 -26.68
CA GLY A 400 -21.86 3.41 -26.49
C GLY A 400 -22.94 2.89 -25.53
N ALA A 401 -22.93 1.61 -25.19
CA ALA A 401 -23.87 1.05 -24.21
C ALA A 401 -23.46 1.55 -22.82
N GLY A 402 -24.39 2.22 -22.13
CA GLY A 402 -24.19 2.67 -20.76
C GLY A 402 -23.69 1.54 -19.88
N ARG A 403 -22.81 1.85 -18.93
CA ARG A 403 -22.38 0.83 -17.94
C ARG A 403 -23.62 0.22 -17.31
N PRO A 404 -23.77 -1.12 -17.26
CA PRO A 404 -24.88 -1.73 -16.57
C PRO A 404 -24.96 -1.15 -15.15
N SER A 405 -26.18 -0.89 -14.67
CA SER A 405 -26.40 -0.45 -13.30
C SER A 405 -25.73 -1.45 -12.35
N LYS A 406 -25.08 -0.97 -11.30
CA LYS A 406 -24.48 -1.84 -10.29
C LYS A 406 -25.60 -2.65 -9.65
N ALA A 407 -25.54 -3.97 -9.73
CA ALA A 407 -26.36 -4.83 -8.90
C ALA A 407 -25.97 -4.58 -7.42
N GLU A 408 -26.96 -4.46 -6.54
CA GLU A 408 -26.68 -4.43 -5.11
C GLU A 408 -26.17 -5.80 -4.66
N ARG A 409 -25.19 -5.80 -3.76
CA ARG A 409 -24.72 -7.03 -3.14
C ARG A 409 -25.86 -7.59 -2.26
N PRO A 410 -26.19 -8.88 -2.38
CA PRO A 410 -27.18 -9.50 -1.49
C PRO A 410 -26.77 -9.33 -0.02
N ALA A 411 -27.73 -8.99 0.83
CA ALA A 411 -27.51 -8.94 2.27
C ALA A 411 -27.17 -10.34 2.79
N LEU A 412 -26.15 -10.44 3.66
CA LEU A 412 -25.79 -11.68 4.32
C LEU A 412 -26.80 -12.00 5.44
N THR A 413 -27.09 -13.28 5.62
CA THR A 413 -27.91 -13.80 6.73
C THR A 413 -27.04 -14.12 7.95
N ASP A 414 -27.65 -14.31 9.12
CA ASP A 414 -26.95 -14.76 10.33
C ASP A 414 -26.23 -16.10 10.10
N ALA A 415 -26.81 -16.99 9.30
CA ALA A 415 -26.19 -18.26 8.93
C ALA A 415 -24.93 -18.06 8.07
N ASP A 416 -24.92 -17.06 7.18
CA ASP A 416 -23.74 -16.70 6.38
C ASP A 416 -22.64 -16.14 7.26
N TYR A 417 -22.94 -15.21 8.17
CA TYR A 417 -21.95 -14.68 9.12
C TYR A 417 -21.37 -15.78 9.98
N ARG A 418 -22.19 -16.71 10.48
CA ARG A 418 -21.72 -17.87 11.26
C ARG A 418 -20.76 -18.72 10.45
N ARG A 419 -21.14 -19.11 9.24
CA ARG A 419 -20.28 -19.89 8.32
C ARG A 419 -18.95 -19.20 8.06
N ILE A 420 -18.95 -17.89 7.87
CA ILE A 420 -17.74 -17.07 7.64
C ILE A 420 -16.85 -17.06 8.88
N VAL A 421 -17.42 -16.87 10.07
CA VAL A 421 -16.67 -16.88 11.34
C VAL A 421 -16.04 -18.25 11.60
N GLU A 422 -16.80 -19.32 11.44
CA GLU A 422 -16.33 -20.70 11.66
C GLU A 422 -15.29 -21.12 10.61
N ARG A 423 -15.43 -20.64 9.37
CA ARG A 423 -14.49 -20.96 8.28
C ARG A 423 -13.16 -20.20 8.40
N TRP A 424 -13.15 -18.94 8.84
CA TRP A 424 -12.01 -18.05 8.73
C TRP A 424 -11.46 -17.59 10.07
N ILE A 425 -12.31 -17.12 10.98
CA ILE A 425 -11.87 -16.52 12.23
C ILE A 425 -11.45 -17.57 13.25
N VAL A 426 -12.27 -18.58 13.45
CA VAL A 426 -12.01 -19.62 14.46
C VAL A 426 -10.73 -20.41 14.16
N PRO A 427 -10.49 -20.89 12.93
CA PRO A 427 -9.23 -21.57 12.61
C PRO A 427 -8.00 -20.67 12.76
N ASP A 428 -8.06 -19.42 12.27
CA ASP A 428 -6.95 -18.46 12.37
C ASP A 428 -6.60 -18.17 13.84
N TYR A 429 -7.63 -17.96 14.69
CA TYR A 429 -7.47 -17.77 16.12
C TYR A 429 -6.82 -18.98 16.81
N ASN A 430 -7.19 -20.17 16.42
CA ASN A 430 -6.63 -21.43 16.94
C ASN A 430 -5.24 -21.75 16.38
N GLY A 431 -4.66 -20.88 15.55
CA GLY A 431 -3.31 -21.06 15.00
C GLY A 431 -3.24 -22.08 13.86
N ALA A 432 -4.36 -22.31 13.15
CA ALA A 432 -4.34 -23.12 11.93
C ALA A 432 -3.42 -22.50 10.86
N PRO A 433 -2.86 -23.31 9.95
CA PRO A 433 -2.12 -22.80 8.80
C PRO A 433 -2.93 -21.78 8.03
N LYS A 434 -2.27 -20.67 7.64
CA LYS A 434 -2.96 -19.63 6.88
C LYS A 434 -3.27 -20.12 5.47
N PRO A 435 -4.50 -19.91 4.98
CA PRO A 435 -4.85 -20.26 3.62
C PRO A 435 -4.04 -19.41 2.63
N ARG A 436 -3.78 -19.96 1.44
CA ARG A 436 -3.06 -19.28 0.37
C ARG A 436 -3.86 -19.26 -0.92
N ALA A 437 -3.82 -18.16 -1.63
CA ALA A 437 -4.24 -18.08 -3.01
C ALA A 437 -3.02 -18.23 -3.92
N VAL A 438 -3.11 -19.12 -4.90
CA VAL A 438 -2.09 -19.29 -5.94
C VAL A 438 -2.68 -18.85 -7.26
N LEU A 439 -2.11 -17.81 -7.85
CA LEU A 439 -2.52 -17.23 -9.13
C LEU A 439 -1.47 -17.56 -10.18
N MET A 440 -1.90 -18.11 -11.32
CA MET A 440 -1.05 -18.37 -12.49
C MET A 440 -1.28 -17.27 -13.53
N THR A 441 -0.21 -16.76 -14.08
CA THR A 441 -0.22 -15.81 -15.20
C THR A 441 0.78 -16.24 -16.27
N ALA A 442 0.75 -15.61 -17.43
CA ALA A 442 1.80 -15.83 -18.45
C ALA A 442 3.20 -15.40 -17.96
N ARG A 443 3.29 -14.56 -16.91
CA ARG A 443 4.55 -14.11 -16.30
C ARG A 443 5.08 -15.06 -15.25
N GLY A 444 4.27 -16.00 -14.76
CA GLY A 444 4.60 -16.97 -13.72
C GLY A 444 3.55 -17.10 -12.63
N GLU A 445 3.91 -17.79 -11.56
CA GLU A 445 3.07 -18.06 -10.39
C GLU A 445 3.27 -17.00 -9.30
N ILE A 446 2.16 -16.58 -8.68
CA ILE A 446 2.11 -15.68 -7.53
C ILE A 446 1.40 -16.41 -6.40
N GLU A 447 2.08 -16.62 -5.27
CA GLU A 447 1.53 -17.24 -4.07
C GLU A 447 1.33 -16.18 -2.99
N ILE A 448 0.09 -16.11 -2.46
CA ILE A 448 -0.36 -15.05 -1.55
C ILE A 448 -0.90 -15.70 -0.28
N GLU A 449 -0.30 -15.39 0.87
CA GLU A 449 -0.87 -15.73 2.17
C GLU A 449 -2.07 -14.84 2.47
N LEU A 450 -3.18 -15.44 2.91
CA LEU A 450 -4.44 -14.73 3.13
C LEU A 450 -4.67 -14.44 4.63
N TYR A 451 -5.16 -13.24 4.94
CA TYR A 451 -5.33 -12.76 6.32
C TYR A 451 -6.74 -13.03 6.84
N ALA A 452 -7.04 -14.32 7.06
CA ALA A 452 -8.36 -14.84 7.37
C ALA A 452 -9.02 -14.21 8.61
N GLY A 453 -8.25 -14.01 9.68
CA GLY A 453 -8.73 -13.40 10.92
C GLY A 453 -8.95 -11.89 10.85
N ASP A 454 -8.32 -11.21 9.87
CA ASP A 454 -8.38 -9.76 9.75
C ASP A 454 -9.47 -9.26 8.79
N ALA A 455 -9.72 -10.00 7.69
CA ALA A 455 -10.66 -9.60 6.65
C ALA A 455 -11.54 -10.78 6.17
N PRO A 456 -12.33 -11.40 7.05
CA PRO A 456 -13.07 -12.63 6.75
C PRO A 456 -14.14 -12.48 5.64
N LEU A 457 -14.83 -11.34 5.57
CA LEU A 457 -15.86 -11.08 4.56
C LEU A 457 -15.23 -10.88 3.18
N GLY A 458 -14.17 -10.07 3.11
CA GLY A 458 -13.42 -9.88 1.88
C GLY A 458 -12.77 -11.16 1.40
N LEU A 459 -12.28 -11.97 2.33
CA LEU A 459 -11.68 -13.25 2.00
C LEU A 459 -12.70 -14.25 1.47
N GLU A 460 -13.88 -14.36 2.10
CA GLU A 460 -14.98 -15.21 1.61
C GLU A 460 -15.34 -14.86 0.17
N TYR A 461 -15.40 -13.55 -0.15
CA TYR A 461 -15.64 -13.10 -1.51
C TYR A 461 -14.51 -13.51 -2.47
N LEU A 462 -13.25 -13.23 -2.12
CA LEU A 462 -12.09 -13.59 -2.95
C LEU A 462 -12.04 -15.10 -3.22
N VAL A 463 -12.24 -15.90 -2.18
CA VAL A 463 -12.24 -17.37 -2.30
C VAL A 463 -13.40 -17.84 -3.17
N SER A 464 -14.58 -17.23 -3.07
CA SER A 464 -15.72 -17.61 -3.90
C SER A 464 -15.45 -17.42 -5.40
N VAL A 465 -14.78 -16.33 -5.82
CA VAL A 465 -14.45 -16.08 -7.23
C VAL A 465 -13.28 -16.93 -7.74
N VAL A 466 -12.41 -17.38 -6.84
CA VAL A 466 -11.34 -18.33 -7.17
C VAL A 466 -11.92 -19.74 -7.33
N GLU A 467 -12.71 -20.21 -6.36
CA GLU A 467 -13.30 -21.57 -6.36
C GLU A 467 -14.35 -21.75 -7.47
N SER A 468 -15.10 -20.69 -7.86
CA SER A 468 -16.02 -20.73 -9.01
C SER A 468 -15.31 -20.66 -10.36
N GLY A 469 -14.02 -20.32 -10.40
CA GLY A 469 -13.25 -20.14 -11.64
C GLY A 469 -13.48 -18.79 -12.35
N GLU A 470 -14.34 -17.92 -11.83
CA GLU A 470 -14.66 -16.62 -12.44
C GLU A 470 -13.46 -15.68 -12.57
N ILE A 471 -12.43 -15.87 -11.73
CA ILE A 471 -11.19 -15.12 -11.80
C ILE A 471 -10.35 -15.46 -13.03
N VAL A 472 -10.50 -16.65 -13.60
CA VAL A 472 -9.72 -17.12 -14.74
C VAL A 472 -10.12 -16.36 -16.01
N GLY A 473 -9.13 -15.94 -16.77
CA GLY A 473 -9.31 -15.11 -17.98
C GLY A 473 -9.47 -13.61 -17.71
N THR A 474 -9.58 -13.19 -16.43
CA THR A 474 -9.64 -11.76 -16.09
C THR A 474 -8.27 -11.09 -16.29
N GLU A 475 -8.30 -9.80 -16.67
CA GLU A 475 -7.10 -9.03 -17.02
C GLU A 475 -6.70 -8.05 -15.90
N PHE A 476 -5.40 -7.78 -15.78
CA PHE A 476 -4.90 -6.62 -15.07
C PHE A 476 -5.22 -5.35 -15.86
N GLY A 477 -6.20 -4.61 -15.38
CA GLY A 477 -6.77 -3.43 -16.07
C GLY A 477 -6.04 -2.13 -15.80
N ARG A 478 -5.14 -2.11 -14.81
CA ARG A 478 -4.28 -0.98 -14.47
C ARG A 478 -2.99 -1.51 -13.87
N VAL A 479 -1.88 -1.19 -14.49
CA VAL A 479 -0.55 -1.50 -13.97
C VAL A 479 0.24 -0.19 -13.95
N VAL A 480 0.61 0.23 -12.74
CA VAL A 480 1.38 1.45 -12.52
C VAL A 480 2.71 1.06 -11.90
N PRO A 481 3.83 1.26 -12.60
CA PRO A 481 5.16 1.00 -12.06
C PRO A 481 5.33 1.66 -10.68
N ASN A 482 5.97 0.95 -9.75
CA ASN A 482 6.17 1.40 -8.37
C ASN A 482 4.91 1.71 -7.57
N PHE A 483 3.76 1.19 -7.97
CA PHE A 483 2.54 1.38 -7.20
C PHE A 483 1.73 0.08 -7.11
N VAL A 484 0.96 -0.26 -8.16
CA VAL A 484 0.06 -1.43 -8.12
C VAL A 484 -0.07 -2.10 -9.49
N ALA A 485 -0.31 -3.42 -9.46
CA ALA A 485 -0.99 -4.15 -10.51
C ALA A 485 -2.44 -4.39 -10.05
N GLN A 486 -3.41 -3.78 -10.72
CA GLN A 486 -4.82 -3.80 -10.36
C GLN A 486 -5.62 -4.62 -11.37
N GLN A 487 -6.31 -5.62 -10.88
CA GLN A 487 -7.24 -6.42 -11.67
C GLN A 487 -8.53 -5.65 -11.95
N ARG A 488 -9.16 -5.93 -13.07
CA ARG A 488 -10.51 -5.45 -13.36
C ARG A 488 -11.52 -6.10 -12.40
N PRO A 489 -12.64 -5.41 -12.07
CA PRO A 489 -13.70 -6.04 -11.31
C PRO A 489 -14.16 -7.35 -11.96
N ILE A 490 -14.25 -8.41 -11.17
CA ILE A 490 -14.62 -9.76 -11.62
C ILE A 490 -16.14 -9.83 -11.80
N ARG A 491 -16.87 -9.29 -10.84
CA ARG A 491 -18.34 -9.21 -10.85
C ARG A 491 -18.82 -7.77 -10.88
N ASN A 492 -19.99 -7.55 -11.45
CA ASN A 492 -20.64 -6.23 -11.45
C ASN A 492 -21.59 -6.09 -10.25
N GLU A 493 -21.09 -6.45 -9.08
CA GLU A 493 -21.81 -6.30 -7.81
C GLU A 493 -21.50 -4.95 -7.16
N GLY A 494 -22.25 -4.60 -6.09
CA GLY A 494 -22.06 -3.40 -5.29
C GLY A 494 -20.67 -3.28 -4.66
N THR A 495 -20.49 -2.29 -3.80
CA THR A 495 -19.22 -2.11 -3.09
C THR A 495 -19.08 -3.11 -1.94
N LEU A 496 -17.84 -3.50 -1.68
CA LEU A 496 -17.46 -4.27 -0.50
C LEU A 496 -17.18 -3.33 0.67
N ARG A 497 -17.54 -3.75 1.88
CA ARG A 497 -17.18 -3.02 3.09
C ARG A 497 -15.71 -3.22 3.41
N ASP A 498 -15.05 -2.18 3.84
CA ASP A 498 -13.66 -2.27 4.27
C ASP A 498 -13.55 -2.91 5.66
N GLU A 499 -12.68 -3.88 5.75
CA GLU A 499 -12.27 -4.56 6.98
C GLU A 499 -10.87 -4.10 7.37
N VAL A 500 -10.74 -2.79 7.60
CA VAL A 500 -9.46 -2.18 7.96
C VAL A 500 -8.90 -2.86 9.21
N SER A 501 -7.61 -3.19 9.18
CA SER A 501 -6.92 -3.87 10.27
C SER A 501 -5.63 -3.13 10.66
N ARG A 502 -4.93 -3.68 11.66
CA ARG A 502 -3.63 -3.17 12.11
C ARG A 502 -2.45 -3.61 11.23
N ARG A 503 -2.74 -4.27 10.10
CA ARG A 503 -1.70 -4.66 9.15
C ARG A 503 -1.29 -3.51 8.27
N GLY A 504 0.02 -3.33 8.13
CA GLY A 504 0.58 -2.38 7.18
C GLY A 504 0.40 -2.85 5.73
N LEU A 505 0.24 -1.91 4.83
CA LEU A 505 0.21 -2.17 3.39
C LEU A 505 1.65 -2.20 2.85
N THR A 506 2.32 -3.31 3.10
CA THR A 506 3.71 -3.53 2.67
C THR A 506 3.81 -3.89 1.19
N ARG A 507 5.05 -3.98 0.65
CA ARG A 507 5.29 -4.53 -0.69
C ARG A 507 4.72 -5.93 -0.78
N GLY A 508 3.99 -6.22 -1.85
CA GLY A 508 3.29 -7.48 -2.07
C GLY A 508 1.91 -7.56 -1.39
N ASN A 509 1.41 -6.48 -0.76
CA ASN A 509 0.06 -6.50 -0.19
C ASN A 509 -1.00 -6.78 -1.25
N LEU A 510 -1.96 -7.62 -0.91
CA LEU A 510 -3.21 -7.80 -1.63
C LEU A 510 -4.28 -6.97 -0.93
N SER A 511 -4.97 -6.09 -1.66
CA SER A 511 -6.06 -5.27 -1.15
C SER A 511 -7.15 -5.08 -2.18
N TRP A 512 -8.34 -4.60 -1.77
CA TRP A 512 -9.37 -4.19 -2.73
C TRP A 512 -8.97 -2.96 -3.51
N ALA A 513 -9.39 -2.90 -4.77
CA ALA A 513 -9.35 -1.68 -5.55
C ALA A 513 -10.43 -0.72 -5.05
N SER A 514 -10.04 0.32 -4.32
CA SER A 514 -10.93 1.26 -3.65
C SER A 514 -10.54 2.71 -3.97
N SER A 515 -11.49 3.62 -3.86
CA SER A 515 -11.30 5.08 -3.97
C SER A 515 -11.51 5.79 -2.62
N GLY A 516 -11.54 5.05 -1.54
CA GLY A 516 -11.78 5.48 -0.18
C GLY A 516 -12.56 4.41 0.58
N LEU A 517 -12.86 4.68 1.85
CA LEU A 517 -13.52 3.73 2.74
C LEU A 517 -14.87 3.26 2.16
N ASP A 518 -15.13 1.96 2.22
CA ASP A 518 -16.36 1.29 1.77
C ASP A 518 -16.70 1.48 0.27
N THR A 519 -15.71 1.83 -0.55
CA THR A 519 -15.87 1.98 -2.01
C THR A 519 -15.18 0.86 -2.79
N GLY A 520 -14.67 -0.15 -2.10
CA GLY A 520 -14.00 -1.29 -2.70
C GLY A 520 -14.89 -1.98 -3.74
N ARG A 521 -14.35 -2.21 -4.94
CA ARG A 521 -15.00 -3.00 -5.98
C ARG A 521 -14.43 -4.41 -5.99
N PRO A 522 -15.18 -5.40 -6.49
CA PRO A 522 -14.72 -6.78 -6.62
C PRO A 522 -13.56 -6.97 -7.62
N GLY A 523 -12.51 -6.23 -7.44
CA GLY A 523 -11.22 -6.31 -8.11
C GLY A 523 -10.14 -6.01 -7.09
N TYR A 524 -9.02 -6.69 -7.15
CA TYR A 524 -7.94 -6.51 -6.18
C TYR A 524 -6.71 -5.86 -6.79
N THR A 525 -5.85 -5.40 -5.91
CA THR A 525 -4.56 -4.82 -6.24
C THR A 525 -3.43 -5.61 -5.58
N LEU A 526 -2.32 -5.76 -6.30
CA LEU A 526 -1.04 -6.22 -5.77
C LEU A 526 -0.09 -5.03 -5.70
N GLY A 527 0.35 -4.68 -4.50
CA GLY A 527 1.25 -3.55 -4.27
C GLY A 527 2.69 -3.88 -4.64
N SER A 528 3.31 -3.10 -5.53
CA SER A 528 4.73 -3.25 -5.87
C SER A 528 5.68 -2.52 -4.94
N THR A 529 5.16 -1.66 -4.07
CA THR A 529 5.90 -0.91 -3.04
C THR A 529 5.06 -0.74 -1.78
N PRO A 530 5.65 -0.45 -0.62
CA PRO A 530 4.88 -0.09 0.57
C PRO A 530 3.98 1.13 0.33
N GLN A 531 2.79 1.12 0.92
CA GLN A 531 1.80 2.18 0.76
C GLN A 531 1.35 2.76 2.12
N PRO A 532 2.25 3.35 2.92
CA PRO A 532 1.91 3.82 4.26
C PRO A 532 0.80 4.88 4.29
N HIS A 533 0.62 5.61 3.18
CA HIS A 533 -0.43 6.63 3.05
C HIS A 533 -1.85 6.06 2.95
N ASN A 534 -1.97 4.76 2.61
CA ASN A 534 -3.24 4.05 2.49
C ASN A 534 -3.57 3.20 3.73
N GLU A 535 -2.65 3.09 4.68
CA GLU A 535 -2.88 2.33 5.90
C GLU A 535 -3.97 2.95 6.76
N GLY A 536 -4.92 2.15 7.16
CA GLY A 536 -6.09 2.59 7.93
C GLY A 536 -7.32 2.97 7.09
N ASP A 537 -7.19 3.03 5.75
CA ASP A 537 -8.28 3.36 4.84
C ASP A 537 -8.60 2.20 3.87
N PHE A 538 -7.73 1.17 3.79
CA PHE A 538 -7.87 0.05 2.85
C PHE A 538 -7.77 -1.29 3.57
N THR A 539 -8.52 -2.27 3.08
CA THR A 539 -8.49 -3.65 3.56
C THR A 539 -7.25 -4.39 3.08
N ALA A 540 -6.44 -4.89 4.00
CA ALA A 540 -5.38 -5.84 3.71
C ALA A 540 -5.95 -7.27 3.68
N LEU A 541 -6.04 -7.88 2.50
CA LEU A 541 -6.57 -9.24 2.30
C LEU A 541 -5.48 -10.31 2.43
N GLY A 542 -4.23 -9.95 2.12
CA GLY A 542 -3.12 -10.90 2.11
C GLY A 542 -1.80 -10.24 1.74
N GLY A 543 -0.76 -11.08 1.66
CA GLY A 543 0.58 -10.67 1.24
C GLY A 543 1.25 -11.73 0.37
N VAL A 544 1.95 -11.30 -0.67
CA VAL A 544 2.72 -12.18 -1.57
C VAL A 544 3.88 -12.81 -0.78
N VAL A 545 3.91 -14.12 -0.73
CA VAL A 545 4.98 -14.90 -0.09
C VAL A 545 5.95 -15.52 -1.11
N ARG A 546 5.53 -15.66 -2.38
CA ARG A 546 6.35 -16.10 -3.49
C ARG A 546 5.86 -15.50 -4.81
N GLY A 547 6.78 -15.18 -5.73
CA GLY A 547 6.43 -14.61 -7.03
C GLY A 547 6.34 -13.07 -7.02
N MET A 548 7.05 -12.38 -6.11
CA MET A 548 7.09 -10.92 -6.10
C MET A 548 7.79 -10.37 -7.36
N ASP A 549 8.74 -11.10 -7.92
CA ASP A 549 9.36 -10.83 -9.21
C ASP A 549 8.37 -10.97 -10.39
N VAL A 550 7.38 -11.87 -10.27
CA VAL A 550 6.27 -11.99 -11.24
C VAL A 550 5.38 -10.75 -11.16
N VAL A 551 5.01 -10.31 -9.94
CA VAL A 551 4.22 -9.08 -9.73
C VAL A 551 4.90 -7.88 -10.39
N ASP A 552 6.22 -7.75 -10.27
CA ASP A 552 6.99 -6.67 -10.89
C ASP A 552 7.04 -6.74 -12.43
N ARG A 553 6.77 -7.91 -13.02
CA ARG A 553 6.73 -8.10 -14.47
C ARG A 553 5.32 -8.04 -15.06
N LEU A 554 4.29 -7.92 -14.23
CA LEU A 554 2.92 -7.78 -14.73
C LEU A 554 2.76 -6.55 -15.61
N GLU A 555 2.01 -6.72 -16.68
CA GLU A 555 1.68 -5.67 -17.63
C GLU A 555 0.17 -5.50 -17.80
N LEU A 556 -0.21 -4.37 -18.33
CA LEU A 556 -1.58 -4.08 -18.70
C LEU A 556 -2.10 -5.14 -19.70
N GLY A 557 -3.21 -5.78 -19.39
CA GLY A 557 -3.80 -6.84 -20.21
C GLY A 557 -3.28 -8.26 -19.92
N ASP A 558 -2.30 -8.43 -19.03
CA ASP A 558 -1.93 -9.78 -18.58
C ASP A 558 -3.12 -10.46 -17.90
N ARG A 559 -3.27 -11.77 -18.12
CA ARG A 559 -4.43 -12.55 -17.66
C ARG A 559 -4.05 -13.53 -16.57
N ILE A 560 -5.01 -13.79 -15.68
CA ILE A 560 -4.95 -14.94 -14.79
C ILE A 560 -5.37 -16.16 -15.60
N THR A 561 -4.46 -17.12 -15.76
CA THR A 561 -4.68 -18.35 -16.56
C THR A 561 -5.20 -19.50 -15.73
N ALA A 562 -4.89 -19.53 -14.44
CA ALA A 562 -5.43 -20.45 -13.45
C ALA A 562 -5.34 -19.85 -12.05
N ALA A 563 -6.21 -20.30 -11.15
CA ALA A 563 -6.15 -19.93 -9.74
C ALA A 563 -6.65 -21.09 -8.86
N ARG A 564 -6.11 -21.19 -7.64
CA ARG A 564 -6.55 -22.14 -6.64
C ARG A 564 -6.34 -21.61 -5.22
N ILE A 565 -7.13 -22.14 -4.28
CA ILE A 565 -6.92 -21.93 -2.84
C ILE A 565 -6.22 -23.17 -2.28
N VAL A 566 -5.16 -22.95 -1.50
CA VAL A 566 -4.45 -23.97 -0.72
C VAL A 566 -4.75 -23.70 0.76
N ARG A 567 -5.21 -24.73 1.47
CA ARG A 567 -5.58 -24.66 2.89
C ARG A 567 -4.60 -25.44 3.75
#